data_e600424e9ed9bac0f11d630f97f9357d
#
_entry.id   e600424e9ed9bac0f11d630f97f9357d
#
_cell.length_a   1.000
_cell.length_b   1.000
_cell.length_c   1.000
_cell.angle_alpha   90.00
_cell.angle_beta   90.00
_cell.angle_gamma   90.00
#
_symmetry.space_group_name_H-M   'P 1'
#
loop_
_entity.id
_entity.type
_entity.pdbx_description
1 polymer ?
#
loop_
_entity_poly.entity_id
_entity_poly.type
_entity_poly.pdbx_seq_one_letter_code
_entity_poly.pdbx_strand_id
1 'polypeptide(L)'
;MTPPNVKDLLLAPRLDPQQVIGLFGPYGFKEPVKADANLQALADDAPARQSLADILEDLLDNASQSADPDQALNYFERFARAAVNKIYLFSYLKDSPRTLEILAKTFGGSPYMAEILIRDPQYLYWVTDPQILYVARKKREIERELARALKTIADERKRLDYLRALKRRETLRIGVRDLLRLCSVEETLADLSTLAEALISAAHWICSSALRREYGIPRKAFGGFTILAVGKLGGGELNFSSDVDLIYLYASDQEEVVEEAATISASEYFRRLCRKITVALSEFTGEGYVYRVDLRLRPEGKAGNIAYSLDGFERYYQSRGETWERLALLKAWPVAGDRALGRRFLEMTRPFIYDRPFDLKALEDVRGVKRKIDQRISLKQQRGRNVKLGAGGIREIELIVQAFQVCHGARTPQIRERNTLKALGALRDQSLVSAEECETLTQAYVFLRDVENKLQMVNDAQTHSLPIEGQELAACARRLRYSDNELGDAAKQLLRDYQRHTSQVNRIFEEIFSGAEPRRFSQSTCQLGGE
;
A
#
# COMPACT_ATOMS: atom_id res chain seq x y z
N MET A 1 -14.75 -29.30 -43.54
CA MET A 1 -14.59 -29.42 -42.10
C MET A 1 -14.88 -28.07 -41.50
N THR A 2 -15.85 -27.97 -40.63
CA THR A 2 -16.11 -26.75 -39.86
C THR A 2 -14.83 -26.40 -39.08
N PRO A 3 -14.41 -25.12 -38.99
CA PRO A 3 -13.26 -24.76 -38.19
C PRO A 3 -13.49 -25.24 -36.75
N PRO A 4 -12.49 -25.79 -36.09
CA PRO A 4 -12.64 -26.32 -34.74
C PRO A 4 -13.10 -25.20 -33.80
N ASN A 5 -14.16 -25.48 -33.04
CA ASN A 5 -14.70 -24.57 -32.04
C ASN A 5 -13.93 -24.80 -30.72
N VAL A 6 -13.66 -23.75 -29.97
CA VAL A 6 -12.98 -23.87 -28.68
C VAL A 6 -13.71 -24.79 -27.69
N LYS A 7 -15.03 -24.93 -27.81
CA LYS A 7 -15.83 -25.90 -27.03
C LYS A 7 -15.46 -27.36 -27.31
N ASP A 8 -14.81 -27.63 -28.45
CA ASP A 8 -14.32 -28.99 -28.78
C ASP A 8 -13.24 -29.44 -27.78
N LEU A 9 -12.52 -28.52 -27.09
CA LEU A 9 -11.65 -28.87 -25.97
C LEU A 9 -12.35 -29.74 -24.91
N LEU A 10 -13.64 -29.49 -24.68
CA LEU A 10 -14.45 -30.23 -23.69
C LEU A 10 -15.41 -31.23 -24.29
N LEU A 11 -15.96 -30.96 -25.48
CA LEU A 11 -17.07 -31.73 -26.05
C LEU A 11 -16.62 -32.73 -27.10
N ALA A 12 -15.44 -32.58 -27.71
CA ALA A 12 -14.90 -33.60 -28.63
C ALA A 12 -14.42 -34.85 -27.88
N PRO A 13 -14.53 -36.04 -28.50
CA PRO A 13 -14.13 -37.30 -27.85
C PRO A 13 -12.65 -37.36 -27.46
N ARG A 14 -11.77 -36.81 -28.28
CA ARG A 14 -10.32 -36.70 -28.04
C ARG A 14 -9.71 -35.74 -29.07
N LEU A 15 -8.93 -34.79 -28.60
CA LEU A 15 -8.09 -33.93 -29.43
C LEU A 15 -6.62 -34.40 -29.34
N ASP A 16 -5.89 -34.25 -30.44
CA ASP A 16 -4.44 -34.43 -30.38
C ASP A 16 -3.78 -33.11 -29.85
N PRO A 17 -2.52 -33.21 -29.38
CA PRO A 17 -1.84 -32.03 -28.83
C PRO A 17 -1.71 -30.83 -29.78
N GLN A 18 -1.65 -31.07 -31.11
CA GLN A 18 -1.54 -29.99 -32.10
C GLN A 18 -2.89 -29.24 -32.26
N GLN A 19 -3.99 -29.99 -32.20
CA GLN A 19 -5.33 -29.40 -32.20
C GLN A 19 -5.55 -28.56 -30.93
N VAL A 20 -5.13 -29.04 -29.76
CA VAL A 20 -5.19 -28.30 -28.51
C VAL A 20 -4.37 -26.98 -28.60
N ILE A 21 -3.13 -27.06 -29.08
CA ILE A 21 -2.28 -25.88 -29.30
C ILE A 21 -2.95 -24.90 -30.25
N GLY A 22 -3.54 -25.40 -31.34
CA GLY A 22 -4.24 -24.56 -32.31
C GLY A 22 -5.44 -23.81 -31.73
N LEU A 23 -6.23 -24.46 -30.85
CA LEU A 23 -7.40 -23.87 -30.21
C LEU A 23 -7.04 -22.79 -29.16
N PHE A 24 -5.93 -22.96 -28.43
CA PHE A 24 -5.46 -21.97 -27.46
C PHE A 24 -4.66 -20.83 -28.09
N GLY A 25 -4.16 -20.99 -29.33
CA GLY A 25 -3.30 -20.01 -30.01
C GLY A 25 -3.86 -18.59 -30.01
N PRO A 26 -5.13 -18.36 -30.41
CA PRO A 26 -5.75 -17.03 -30.43
C PRO A 26 -5.81 -16.32 -29.06
N TYR A 27 -5.79 -17.09 -27.96
CA TYR A 27 -5.92 -16.58 -26.59
C TYR A 27 -4.58 -16.26 -25.91
N GLY A 28 -3.44 -16.50 -26.57
CA GLY A 28 -2.12 -16.12 -26.09
C GLY A 28 -1.58 -16.98 -24.93
N PHE A 29 -2.09 -18.20 -24.75
CA PHE A 29 -1.57 -19.16 -23.77
C PHE A 29 -0.19 -19.66 -24.18
N LYS A 30 0.72 -19.77 -23.23
CA LYS A 30 2.09 -20.29 -23.43
C LYS A 30 2.22 -21.76 -23.07
N GLU A 31 1.35 -22.26 -22.19
CA GLU A 31 1.30 -23.66 -21.74
C GLU A 31 -0.05 -24.32 -22.11
N PRO A 32 -0.43 -24.39 -23.41
CA PRO A 32 -1.76 -24.83 -23.83
C PRO A 32 -2.11 -26.26 -23.38
N VAL A 33 -1.14 -27.17 -23.32
CA VAL A 33 -1.36 -28.54 -22.82
C VAL A 33 -1.73 -28.57 -21.34
N LYS A 34 -1.12 -27.71 -20.54
CA LYS A 34 -1.44 -27.55 -19.12
C LYS A 34 -2.78 -26.84 -18.93
N ALA A 35 -3.06 -25.86 -19.78
CA ALA A 35 -4.35 -25.16 -19.80
C ALA A 35 -5.50 -26.14 -20.09
N ASP A 36 -5.35 -27.04 -21.08
CA ASP A 36 -6.29 -28.11 -21.35
C ASP A 36 -6.44 -29.06 -20.15
N ALA A 37 -5.33 -29.53 -19.56
CA ALA A 37 -5.37 -30.38 -18.37
C ALA A 37 -6.17 -29.74 -17.21
N ASN A 38 -6.06 -28.43 -17.00
CA ASN A 38 -6.85 -27.71 -16.01
C ASN A 38 -8.35 -27.72 -16.34
N LEU A 39 -8.73 -27.53 -17.61
CA LEU A 39 -10.12 -27.62 -18.06
C LEU A 39 -10.68 -29.03 -17.89
N GLN A 40 -9.93 -30.08 -18.30
CA GLN A 40 -10.35 -31.45 -18.15
C GLN A 40 -10.53 -31.84 -16.67
N ALA A 41 -9.70 -31.30 -15.79
CA ALA A 41 -9.79 -31.55 -14.35
C ALA A 41 -11.06 -30.93 -13.71
N LEU A 42 -11.66 -29.90 -14.33
CA LEU A 42 -12.93 -29.31 -13.91
C LEU A 42 -14.15 -30.03 -14.54
N ALA A 43 -13.94 -30.66 -15.70
CA ALA A 43 -14.96 -31.36 -16.49
C ALA A 43 -15.02 -32.85 -16.18
N ASP A 44 -14.98 -33.24 -14.89
CA ASP A 44 -14.86 -34.63 -14.41
C ASP A 44 -16.15 -35.45 -14.55
N ASP A 45 -17.32 -34.80 -14.72
CA ASP A 45 -18.59 -35.43 -15.03
C ASP A 45 -19.32 -34.73 -16.19
N ALA A 46 -20.37 -35.33 -16.74
CA ALA A 46 -21.07 -34.80 -17.88
C ALA A 46 -21.79 -33.46 -17.60
N PRO A 47 -22.46 -33.26 -16.45
CA PRO A 47 -23.05 -31.95 -16.10
C PRO A 47 -22.01 -30.84 -15.93
N ALA A 48 -20.88 -31.11 -15.25
CA ALA A 48 -19.81 -30.12 -15.08
C ALA A 48 -19.16 -29.77 -16.43
N ARG A 49 -18.95 -30.77 -17.29
CA ARG A 49 -18.41 -30.60 -18.65
C ARG A 49 -19.28 -29.68 -19.49
N GLN A 50 -20.60 -29.91 -19.51
CA GLN A 50 -21.54 -29.08 -20.26
C GLN A 50 -21.58 -27.66 -19.71
N SER A 51 -21.71 -27.50 -18.39
CA SER A 51 -21.79 -26.18 -17.75
C SER A 51 -20.49 -25.38 -17.95
N LEU A 52 -19.32 -26.02 -17.93
CA LEU A 52 -18.04 -25.39 -18.22
C LEU A 52 -17.93 -25.01 -19.71
N ALA A 53 -18.39 -25.88 -20.63
CA ALA A 53 -18.40 -25.58 -22.06
C ALA A 53 -19.28 -24.36 -22.41
N ASP A 54 -20.35 -24.13 -21.63
CA ASP A 54 -21.22 -22.99 -21.83
C ASP A 54 -20.55 -21.63 -21.58
N ILE A 55 -19.54 -21.59 -20.71
CA ILE A 55 -18.78 -20.36 -20.35
C ILE A 55 -17.37 -20.33 -20.94
N LEU A 56 -16.93 -21.40 -21.65
CA LEU A 56 -15.53 -21.61 -22.01
C LEU A 56 -14.97 -20.47 -22.87
N GLU A 57 -15.70 -20.06 -23.89
CA GLU A 57 -15.29 -18.99 -24.81
C GLU A 57 -15.08 -17.67 -24.05
N ASP A 58 -16.05 -17.26 -23.24
CA ASP A 58 -15.96 -16.07 -22.41
C ASP A 58 -14.83 -16.18 -21.37
N LEU A 59 -14.60 -17.36 -20.81
CA LEU A 59 -13.51 -17.61 -19.86
C LEU A 59 -12.15 -17.40 -20.52
N LEU A 60 -11.92 -17.98 -21.70
CA LEU A 60 -10.66 -17.87 -22.42
C LEU A 60 -10.43 -16.46 -22.95
N ASP A 61 -11.47 -15.78 -23.45
CA ASP A 61 -11.41 -14.39 -23.88
C ASP A 61 -11.00 -13.48 -22.73
N ASN A 62 -11.65 -13.60 -21.57
CA ASN A 62 -11.30 -12.80 -20.39
C ASN A 62 -9.92 -13.14 -19.83
N ALA A 63 -9.52 -14.42 -19.86
CA ALA A 63 -8.17 -14.82 -19.48
C ALA A 63 -7.11 -14.20 -20.40
N SER A 64 -7.34 -14.19 -21.72
CA SER A 64 -6.43 -13.59 -22.71
C SER A 64 -6.20 -12.10 -22.50
N GLN A 65 -7.22 -11.38 -21.98
CA GLN A 65 -7.16 -9.96 -21.65
C GLN A 65 -6.58 -9.68 -20.27
N SER A 66 -6.24 -10.71 -19.50
CA SER A 66 -5.62 -10.58 -18.19
C SER A 66 -4.11 -10.31 -18.29
N ALA A 67 -3.45 -10.07 -17.19
CA ALA A 67 -2.00 -9.86 -17.17
C ALA A 67 -1.21 -11.12 -17.54
N ASP A 68 -1.75 -12.31 -17.19
CA ASP A 68 -1.17 -13.62 -17.48
C ASP A 68 -2.29 -14.64 -17.69
N PRO A 69 -2.57 -15.06 -18.93
CA PRO A 69 -3.64 -16.01 -19.26
C PRO A 69 -3.47 -17.39 -18.60
N ASP A 70 -2.27 -17.94 -18.61
CA ASP A 70 -1.98 -19.24 -18.00
C ASP A 70 -2.20 -19.21 -16.50
N GLN A 71 -1.73 -18.16 -15.84
CA GLN A 71 -1.98 -17.92 -14.42
C GLN A 71 -3.49 -17.77 -14.13
N ALA A 72 -4.21 -17.01 -14.96
CA ALA A 72 -5.65 -16.80 -14.77
C ALA A 72 -6.42 -18.11 -14.78
N LEU A 73 -6.17 -18.99 -15.75
CA LEU A 73 -6.84 -20.29 -15.86
C LEU A 73 -6.42 -21.25 -14.74
N ASN A 74 -5.15 -21.24 -14.36
CA ASN A 74 -4.64 -22.08 -13.27
C ASN A 74 -5.32 -21.72 -11.93
N TYR A 75 -5.47 -20.42 -11.62
CA TYR A 75 -6.19 -19.99 -10.42
C TYR A 75 -7.70 -20.17 -10.53
N PHE A 76 -8.27 -20.07 -11.74
CA PHE A 76 -9.69 -20.38 -11.97
C PHE A 76 -9.99 -21.84 -11.65
N GLU A 77 -9.15 -22.77 -12.09
CA GLU A 77 -9.27 -24.20 -11.77
C GLU A 77 -9.25 -24.43 -10.26
N ARG A 78 -8.26 -23.89 -9.55
CA ARG A 78 -8.13 -24.03 -8.10
C ARG A 78 -9.32 -23.41 -7.36
N PHE A 79 -9.80 -22.26 -7.81
CA PHE A 79 -10.96 -21.59 -7.23
C PHE A 79 -12.25 -22.40 -7.44
N ALA A 80 -12.47 -22.90 -8.64
CA ALA A 80 -13.65 -23.71 -8.95
C ALA A 80 -13.70 -25.01 -8.14
N ARG A 81 -12.53 -25.61 -7.87
CA ARG A 81 -12.44 -26.78 -6.96
C ARG A 81 -12.70 -26.42 -5.49
N ALA A 82 -12.34 -25.22 -5.06
CA ALA A 82 -12.61 -24.76 -3.71
C ALA A 82 -14.08 -24.34 -3.50
N ALA A 83 -14.81 -24.09 -4.57
CA ALA A 83 -16.24 -23.75 -4.51
C ALA A 83 -17.07 -24.94 -4.02
N VAL A 84 -18.09 -24.67 -3.21
CA VAL A 84 -18.98 -25.71 -2.65
C VAL A 84 -19.66 -26.53 -3.76
N ASN A 85 -20.01 -25.89 -4.87
CA ASN A 85 -20.63 -26.52 -6.04
C ASN A 85 -20.18 -25.83 -7.32
N LYS A 86 -19.33 -26.50 -8.11
CA LYS A 86 -18.77 -25.96 -9.34
C LYS A 86 -19.81 -25.76 -10.44
N ILE A 87 -20.84 -26.63 -10.54
CA ILE A 87 -21.91 -26.49 -11.54
C ILE A 87 -22.71 -25.23 -11.26
N TYR A 88 -23.06 -24.97 -10.00
CA TYR A 88 -23.72 -23.74 -9.60
C TYR A 88 -22.84 -22.51 -9.89
N LEU A 89 -21.54 -22.60 -9.61
CA LEU A 89 -20.59 -21.52 -9.95
C LEU A 89 -20.59 -21.25 -11.47
N PHE A 90 -20.49 -22.26 -12.31
CA PHE A 90 -20.45 -22.09 -13.78
C PHE A 90 -21.78 -21.49 -14.30
N SER A 91 -22.93 -21.95 -13.78
CA SER A 91 -24.23 -21.35 -14.09
C SER A 91 -24.29 -19.87 -13.68
N TYR A 92 -23.83 -19.54 -12.48
CA TYR A 92 -23.77 -18.17 -12.00
C TYR A 92 -22.88 -17.29 -12.89
N LEU A 93 -21.71 -17.81 -13.32
CA LEU A 93 -20.78 -17.08 -14.19
C LEU A 93 -21.36 -16.87 -15.60
N LYS A 94 -22.13 -17.82 -16.12
CA LYS A 94 -22.87 -17.70 -17.39
C LYS A 94 -23.87 -16.55 -17.34
N ASP A 95 -24.60 -16.44 -16.23
CA ASP A 95 -25.59 -15.37 -16.04
C ASP A 95 -24.97 -14.02 -15.65
N SER A 96 -23.68 -14.00 -15.31
CA SER A 96 -22.96 -12.84 -14.81
C SER A 96 -21.59 -12.67 -15.50
N PRO A 97 -21.52 -12.31 -16.80
CA PRO A 97 -20.27 -12.19 -17.56
C PRO A 97 -19.27 -11.22 -16.93
N ARG A 98 -19.76 -10.15 -16.29
CA ARG A 98 -18.92 -9.20 -15.56
C ARG A 98 -18.15 -9.85 -14.39
N THR A 99 -18.75 -10.83 -13.72
CA THR A 99 -18.10 -11.59 -12.65
C THR A 99 -16.94 -12.43 -13.19
N LEU A 100 -17.13 -13.04 -14.37
CA LEU A 100 -16.08 -13.80 -15.03
C LEU A 100 -14.89 -12.91 -15.42
N GLU A 101 -15.15 -11.72 -15.95
CA GLU A 101 -14.11 -10.72 -16.21
C GLU A 101 -13.34 -10.34 -14.94
N ILE A 102 -14.05 -10.09 -13.83
CA ILE A 102 -13.44 -9.75 -12.53
C ILE A 102 -12.52 -10.89 -12.06
N LEU A 103 -12.98 -12.15 -12.14
CA LEU A 103 -12.18 -13.31 -11.78
C LEU A 103 -10.94 -13.44 -12.65
N ALA A 104 -11.08 -13.40 -13.97
CA ALA A 104 -9.96 -13.55 -14.90
C ALA A 104 -8.89 -12.47 -14.68
N LYS A 105 -9.29 -11.21 -14.57
CA LYS A 105 -8.36 -10.10 -14.29
C LYS A 105 -7.71 -10.20 -12.91
N THR A 106 -8.44 -10.65 -11.89
CA THR A 106 -7.92 -10.85 -10.54
C THR A 106 -6.90 -11.99 -10.52
N PHE A 107 -7.24 -13.13 -11.11
CA PHE A 107 -6.41 -14.32 -11.13
C PHE A 107 -5.15 -14.14 -11.98
N GLY A 108 -5.27 -13.55 -13.17
CA GLY A 108 -4.11 -13.21 -14.01
C GLY A 108 -3.29 -12.04 -13.47
N GLY A 109 -3.89 -11.20 -12.60
CA GLY A 109 -3.25 -9.99 -12.06
C GLY A 109 -2.51 -10.20 -10.73
N SER A 110 -3.04 -11.04 -9.82
CA SER A 110 -2.51 -11.14 -8.45
C SER A 110 -2.73 -12.55 -7.86
N PRO A 111 -1.69 -13.37 -7.78
CA PRO A 111 -1.69 -14.62 -7.01
C PRO A 111 -2.19 -14.42 -5.56
N TYR A 112 -1.76 -13.37 -4.90
CA TYR A 112 -2.19 -13.08 -3.53
C TYR A 112 -3.71 -12.90 -3.42
N MET A 113 -4.33 -12.16 -4.33
CA MET A 113 -5.80 -11.98 -4.33
C MET A 113 -6.54 -13.26 -4.75
N ALA A 114 -5.95 -14.03 -5.67
CA ALA A 114 -6.46 -15.35 -6.04
C ALA A 114 -6.51 -16.29 -4.83
N GLU A 115 -5.45 -16.35 -4.03
CA GLU A 115 -5.41 -17.16 -2.80
C GLU A 115 -6.45 -16.71 -1.75
N ILE A 116 -6.76 -15.40 -1.67
CA ILE A 116 -7.83 -14.91 -0.80
C ILE A 116 -9.19 -15.48 -1.23
N LEU A 117 -9.47 -15.47 -2.53
CA LEU A 117 -10.72 -16.02 -3.09
C LEU A 117 -10.79 -17.55 -2.97
N ILE A 118 -9.68 -18.26 -3.20
CA ILE A 118 -9.61 -19.73 -3.05
C ILE A 118 -9.84 -20.14 -1.61
N ARG A 119 -9.28 -19.40 -0.66
CA ARG A 119 -9.46 -19.65 0.76
C ARG A 119 -10.91 -19.41 1.21
N ASP A 120 -11.56 -18.39 0.65
CA ASP A 120 -12.92 -18.00 1.01
C ASP A 120 -13.74 -17.65 -0.26
N PRO A 121 -14.25 -18.67 -0.97
CA PRO A 121 -14.95 -18.46 -2.24
C PRO A 121 -16.19 -17.56 -2.14
N GLN A 122 -16.78 -17.40 -0.95
CA GLN A 122 -17.93 -16.53 -0.73
C GLN A 122 -17.58 -15.05 -0.93
N TYR A 123 -16.29 -14.68 -0.83
CA TYR A 123 -15.87 -13.32 -1.12
C TYR A 123 -16.12 -12.90 -2.58
N LEU A 124 -16.28 -13.85 -3.50
CA LEU A 124 -16.69 -13.55 -4.87
C LEU A 124 -18.01 -12.77 -4.89
N TYR A 125 -19.04 -13.29 -4.24
CA TYR A 125 -20.37 -12.68 -4.25
C TYR A 125 -20.39 -11.32 -3.56
N TRP A 126 -19.53 -11.16 -2.54
CA TRP A 126 -19.39 -9.89 -1.84
C TRP A 126 -18.62 -8.85 -2.68
N VAL A 127 -17.50 -9.22 -3.31
CA VAL A 127 -16.66 -8.25 -4.06
C VAL A 127 -17.29 -7.85 -5.39
N THR A 128 -18.19 -8.67 -5.95
CA THR A 128 -18.90 -8.36 -7.19
C THR A 128 -20.21 -7.58 -6.98
N ASP A 129 -20.64 -7.40 -5.72
CA ASP A 129 -21.77 -6.51 -5.41
C ASP A 129 -21.44 -5.07 -5.85
N PRO A 130 -22.28 -4.45 -6.70
CA PRO A 130 -22.05 -3.08 -7.19
C PRO A 130 -21.87 -2.04 -6.07
N GLN A 131 -22.55 -2.20 -4.94
CA GLN A 131 -22.42 -1.29 -3.79
C GLN A 131 -21.06 -1.40 -3.09
N ILE A 132 -20.39 -2.53 -3.22
CA ILE A 132 -19.06 -2.80 -2.68
C ILE A 132 -17.99 -2.45 -3.71
N LEU A 133 -18.20 -2.82 -4.96
CA LEU A 133 -17.21 -2.69 -6.03
C LEU A 133 -17.03 -1.25 -6.49
N TYR A 134 -18.12 -0.50 -6.71
CA TYR A 134 -18.06 0.83 -7.33
C TYR A 134 -17.99 1.98 -6.31
N VAL A 135 -18.16 1.70 -5.02
CA VAL A 135 -18.21 2.73 -3.97
C VAL A 135 -16.98 2.62 -3.07
N ALA A 136 -16.26 3.75 -2.89
CA ALA A 136 -15.18 3.82 -1.90
C ALA A 136 -15.77 3.76 -0.47
N ARG A 137 -15.20 2.92 0.39
CA ARG A 137 -15.64 2.82 1.78
C ARG A 137 -15.03 3.92 2.64
N LYS A 138 -15.88 4.64 3.36
CA LYS A 138 -15.43 5.66 4.30
C LYS A 138 -14.87 5.03 5.58
N LYS A 139 -13.86 5.67 6.19
CA LYS A 139 -13.27 5.22 7.46
C LYS A 139 -14.32 4.88 8.52
N ARG A 140 -15.34 5.74 8.68
CA ARG A 140 -16.43 5.54 9.66
C ARG A 140 -17.25 4.27 9.43
N GLU A 141 -17.33 3.77 8.21
CA GLU A 141 -18.05 2.53 7.88
C GLU A 141 -17.25 1.32 8.35
N ILE A 142 -15.95 1.32 8.09
CA ILE A 142 -15.03 0.28 8.56
C ILE A 142 -14.97 0.27 10.08
N GLU A 143 -14.87 1.44 10.72
CA GLU A 143 -14.86 1.58 12.18
C GLU A 143 -16.17 1.09 12.83
N ARG A 144 -17.34 1.34 12.20
CA ARG A 144 -18.63 0.83 12.69
C ARG A 144 -18.74 -0.69 12.58
N GLU A 145 -18.26 -1.26 11.47
CA GLU A 145 -18.22 -2.71 11.29
C GLU A 145 -17.34 -3.36 12.36
N LEU A 146 -16.11 -2.84 12.53
CA LEU A 146 -15.17 -3.28 13.57
C LEU A 146 -15.80 -3.18 14.96
N ALA A 147 -16.41 -2.05 15.30
CA ALA A 147 -17.03 -1.84 16.62
C ALA A 147 -18.17 -2.83 16.89
N ARG A 148 -18.98 -3.18 15.89
CA ARG A 148 -20.05 -4.19 16.02
C ARG A 148 -19.46 -5.58 16.24
N ALA A 149 -18.55 -6.02 15.40
CA ALA A 149 -17.94 -7.34 15.49
C ALA A 149 -17.16 -7.53 16.80
N LEU A 150 -16.36 -6.55 17.21
CA LEU A 150 -15.55 -6.64 18.43
C LEU A 150 -16.39 -6.63 19.73
N LYS A 151 -17.62 -6.14 19.68
CA LYS A 151 -18.55 -6.25 20.82
C LYS A 151 -19.10 -7.68 21.01
N THR A 152 -19.33 -8.40 19.92
CA THR A 152 -19.89 -9.75 19.95
C THR A 152 -18.84 -10.83 20.21
N ILE A 153 -17.61 -10.61 19.80
CA ILE A 153 -16.50 -11.55 19.98
C ILE A 153 -15.91 -11.35 21.39
N ALA A 154 -16.05 -12.36 22.27
CA ALA A 154 -15.53 -12.28 23.65
C ALA A 154 -14.01 -12.54 23.72
N ASP A 155 -13.52 -13.49 22.96
CA ASP A 155 -12.13 -13.95 22.96
C ASP A 155 -11.18 -12.98 22.26
N GLU A 156 -10.05 -12.65 22.90
CA GLU A 156 -9.07 -11.69 22.38
C GLU A 156 -8.39 -12.17 21.08
N ARG A 157 -8.03 -13.45 21.01
CA ARG A 157 -7.43 -14.05 19.81
C ARG A 157 -8.37 -13.96 18.61
N LYS A 158 -9.63 -14.35 18.82
CA LYS A 158 -10.66 -14.27 17.76
C LYS A 158 -10.90 -12.82 17.32
N ARG A 159 -10.79 -11.84 18.21
CA ARG A 159 -10.83 -10.41 17.83
C ARG A 159 -9.67 -10.04 16.90
N LEU A 160 -8.46 -10.48 17.22
CA LEU A 160 -7.28 -10.22 16.36
C LEU A 160 -7.38 -10.96 15.03
N ASP A 161 -7.89 -12.19 15.03
CA ASP A 161 -8.13 -12.95 13.79
C ASP A 161 -9.18 -12.28 12.91
N TYR A 162 -10.20 -11.69 13.51
CA TYR A 162 -11.18 -10.88 12.78
C TYR A 162 -10.52 -9.65 12.09
N LEU A 163 -9.56 -8.98 12.75
CA LEU A 163 -8.80 -7.90 12.09
C LEU A 163 -8.04 -8.39 10.85
N ARG A 164 -7.40 -9.56 10.95
CA ARG A 164 -6.66 -10.19 9.84
C ARG A 164 -7.59 -10.56 8.68
N ALA A 165 -8.73 -11.17 9.00
CA ALA A 165 -9.76 -11.52 8.00
C ALA A 165 -10.33 -10.27 7.31
N LEU A 166 -10.65 -9.22 8.07
CA LEU A 166 -11.14 -7.95 7.52
C LEU A 166 -10.09 -7.28 6.63
N LYS A 167 -8.82 -7.28 7.05
CA LYS A 167 -7.71 -6.77 6.20
C LYS A 167 -7.69 -7.50 4.85
N ARG A 168 -7.71 -8.84 4.85
CA ARG A 168 -7.70 -9.63 3.61
C ARG A 168 -8.87 -9.28 2.70
N ARG A 169 -10.08 -9.27 3.25
CA ARG A 169 -11.29 -8.97 2.50
C ARG A 169 -11.27 -7.56 1.88
N GLU A 170 -10.88 -6.55 2.66
CA GLU A 170 -10.80 -5.18 2.15
C GLU A 170 -9.63 -5.01 1.16
N THR A 171 -8.50 -5.71 1.37
CA THR A 171 -7.39 -5.70 0.41
C THR A 171 -7.83 -6.29 -0.94
N LEU A 172 -8.62 -7.37 -0.94
CA LEU A 172 -9.24 -7.92 -2.14
C LEU A 172 -10.11 -6.87 -2.84
N ARG A 173 -11.03 -6.21 -2.12
CA ARG A 173 -11.90 -5.17 -2.67
C ARG A 173 -11.10 -4.03 -3.32
N ILE A 174 -10.13 -3.49 -2.59
CA ILE A 174 -9.29 -2.37 -3.08
C ILE A 174 -8.49 -2.82 -4.30
N GLY A 175 -7.92 -4.02 -4.25
CA GLY A 175 -7.11 -4.55 -5.35
C GLY A 175 -7.92 -4.87 -6.61
N VAL A 176 -9.13 -5.40 -6.48
CA VAL A 176 -10.03 -5.61 -7.61
C VAL A 176 -10.42 -4.27 -8.25
N ARG A 177 -10.77 -3.26 -7.44
CA ARG A 177 -11.05 -1.89 -7.94
C ARG A 177 -9.87 -1.31 -8.71
N ASP A 178 -8.65 -1.48 -8.18
CA ASP A 178 -7.42 -0.99 -8.78
C ASP A 178 -7.06 -1.74 -10.07
N LEU A 179 -7.19 -3.07 -10.13
CA LEU A 179 -6.98 -3.87 -11.34
C LEU A 179 -7.99 -3.56 -12.44
N LEU A 180 -9.24 -3.28 -12.07
CA LEU A 180 -10.30 -2.90 -13.00
C LEU A 180 -10.28 -1.42 -13.37
N ARG A 181 -9.40 -0.61 -12.78
CA ARG A 181 -9.34 0.86 -12.98
C ARG A 181 -10.65 1.58 -12.61
N LEU A 182 -11.32 1.11 -11.56
CA LEU A 182 -12.52 1.74 -11.01
C LEU A 182 -12.21 2.90 -10.05
N CYS A 183 -10.94 3.13 -9.79
CA CYS A 183 -10.44 4.22 -8.94
C CYS A 183 -9.08 4.71 -9.46
N SER A 184 -8.70 5.92 -9.07
CA SER A 184 -7.37 6.44 -9.34
C SER A 184 -6.31 5.80 -8.41
N VAL A 185 -5.04 6.03 -8.72
CA VAL A 185 -3.94 5.58 -7.85
C VAL A 185 -4.04 6.24 -6.47
N GLU A 186 -4.37 7.54 -6.44
CA GLU A 186 -4.55 8.32 -5.21
C GLU A 186 -5.68 7.75 -4.35
N GLU A 187 -6.79 7.36 -4.96
CA GLU A 187 -7.91 6.73 -4.26
C GLU A 187 -7.50 5.36 -3.70
N THR A 188 -6.75 4.56 -4.46
CA THR A 188 -6.20 3.28 -3.98
C THR A 188 -5.32 3.48 -2.75
N LEU A 189 -4.39 4.45 -2.78
CA LEU A 189 -3.50 4.76 -1.67
C LEU A 189 -4.26 5.27 -0.43
N ALA A 190 -5.28 6.09 -0.66
CA ALA A 190 -6.15 6.61 0.41
C ALA A 190 -7.01 5.50 1.03
N ASP A 191 -7.58 4.59 0.24
CA ASP A 191 -8.36 3.44 0.71
C ASP A 191 -7.49 2.50 1.58
N LEU A 192 -6.27 2.18 1.13
CA LEU A 192 -5.30 1.37 1.89
C LEU A 192 -4.90 2.05 3.21
N SER A 193 -4.68 3.37 3.19
CA SER A 193 -4.34 4.14 4.39
C SER A 193 -5.51 4.20 5.36
N THR A 194 -6.71 4.39 4.86
CA THR A 194 -7.97 4.41 5.65
C THR A 194 -8.19 3.07 6.35
N LEU A 195 -7.97 1.96 5.64
CA LEU A 195 -8.05 0.62 6.21
C LEU A 195 -7.01 0.42 7.32
N ALA A 196 -5.76 0.84 7.10
CA ALA A 196 -4.69 0.73 8.08
C ALA A 196 -5.00 1.53 9.35
N GLU A 197 -5.45 2.76 9.22
CA GLU A 197 -5.84 3.59 10.37
C GLU A 197 -6.95 2.94 11.20
N ALA A 198 -7.98 2.39 10.55
CA ALA A 198 -9.09 1.72 11.24
C ALA A 198 -8.63 0.46 11.98
N LEU A 199 -7.79 -0.37 11.35
CA LEU A 199 -7.27 -1.59 11.95
C LEU A 199 -6.28 -1.31 13.11
N ILE A 200 -5.42 -0.31 12.99
CA ILE A 200 -4.52 0.13 14.07
C ILE A 200 -5.34 0.65 15.27
N SER A 201 -6.39 1.42 15.01
CA SER A 201 -7.30 1.90 16.06
C SER A 201 -8.01 0.75 16.77
N ALA A 202 -8.45 -0.27 16.03
CA ALA A 202 -9.09 -1.46 16.61
C ALA A 202 -8.09 -2.31 17.42
N ALA A 203 -6.87 -2.52 16.92
CA ALA A 203 -5.81 -3.22 17.65
C ALA A 203 -5.46 -2.50 18.96
N HIS A 204 -5.33 -1.16 18.92
CA HIS A 204 -5.14 -0.35 20.12
C HIS A 204 -6.29 -0.57 21.14
N TRP A 205 -7.55 -0.54 20.70
CA TRP A 205 -8.69 -0.76 21.58
C TRP A 205 -8.67 -2.15 22.21
N ILE A 206 -8.39 -3.21 21.45
CA ILE A 206 -8.31 -4.59 21.93
C ILE A 206 -7.21 -4.70 23.01
N CYS A 207 -6.00 -4.25 22.68
CA CYS A 207 -4.83 -4.36 23.55
C CYS A 207 -4.99 -3.53 24.84
N SER A 208 -5.51 -2.30 24.73
CA SER A 208 -5.78 -1.43 25.88
C SER A 208 -6.85 -2.03 26.79
N SER A 209 -7.91 -2.61 26.22
CA SER A 209 -8.98 -3.24 27.00
C SER A 209 -8.48 -4.48 27.75
N ALA A 210 -7.60 -5.27 27.14
CA ALA A 210 -7.00 -6.44 27.77
C ALA A 210 -6.05 -6.04 28.91
N LEU A 211 -5.17 -5.08 28.65
CA LEU A 211 -4.18 -4.66 29.63
C LEU A 211 -4.80 -3.97 30.86
N ARG A 212 -5.88 -3.19 30.64
CA ARG A 212 -6.66 -2.60 31.74
C ARG A 212 -7.30 -3.65 32.63
N ARG A 213 -7.81 -4.73 32.08
CA ARG A 213 -8.37 -5.84 32.86
C ARG A 213 -7.29 -6.57 33.66
N GLU A 214 -6.11 -6.76 33.07
CA GLU A 214 -4.99 -7.44 33.70
C GLU A 214 -4.43 -6.67 34.90
N TYR A 215 -4.32 -5.34 34.78
CA TYR A 215 -3.74 -4.47 35.82
C TYR A 215 -4.80 -3.70 36.64
N GLY A 216 -6.08 -3.93 36.43
CA GLY A 216 -7.14 -3.27 37.19
C GLY A 216 -7.23 -1.74 37.00
N ILE A 217 -6.66 -1.20 35.91
CA ILE A 217 -6.51 0.25 35.72
C ILE A 217 -7.77 0.88 35.15
N PRO A 218 -8.34 1.92 35.78
CA PRO A 218 -9.48 2.68 35.27
C PRO A 218 -9.18 3.39 33.95
N ARG A 219 -10.23 3.70 33.18
CA ARG A 219 -10.10 4.34 31.85
C ARG A 219 -9.34 5.66 31.84
N LYS A 220 -9.32 6.39 32.97
CA LYS A 220 -8.72 7.74 33.10
C LYS A 220 -7.41 7.79 33.86
N ALA A 221 -6.90 6.66 34.38
CA ALA A 221 -5.81 6.66 35.36
C ALA A 221 -4.44 7.11 34.81
N PHE A 222 -4.17 6.99 33.52
CA PHE A 222 -2.86 7.30 32.95
C PHE A 222 -2.86 8.38 31.88
N GLY A 223 -3.78 9.33 31.91
CA GLY A 223 -3.83 10.37 30.89
C GLY A 223 -4.01 9.80 29.47
N GLY A 224 -3.55 10.53 28.48
CA GLY A 224 -3.69 10.18 27.08
C GLY A 224 -2.58 9.25 26.57
N PHE A 225 -2.94 8.39 25.64
CA PHE A 225 -2.03 7.64 24.80
C PHE A 225 -2.43 7.80 23.34
N THR A 226 -1.47 8.00 22.44
CA THR A 226 -1.73 8.13 21.01
C THR A 226 -0.70 7.37 20.18
N ILE A 227 -1.13 6.90 19.03
CA ILE A 227 -0.29 6.32 17.99
C ILE A 227 -0.21 7.29 16.84
N LEU A 228 0.99 7.72 16.53
CA LEU A 228 1.29 8.55 15.37
C LEU A 228 1.78 7.66 14.24
N ALA A 229 1.22 7.81 13.05
CA ALA A 229 1.80 7.27 11.84
C ALA A 229 2.74 8.32 11.23
N VAL A 230 3.83 7.85 10.67
CA VAL A 230 4.77 8.63 9.85
C VAL A 230 4.97 7.93 8.51
N GLY A 231 5.88 8.40 7.68
CA GLY A 231 6.13 7.79 6.37
C GLY A 231 4.89 7.75 5.47
N LYS A 232 4.69 6.67 4.72
CA LYS A 232 3.58 6.55 3.76
C LYS A 232 2.20 6.61 4.44
N LEU A 233 2.03 5.91 5.56
CA LEU A 233 0.75 5.93 6.28
C LEU A 233 0.46 7.32 6.84
N GLY A 234 1.46 7.98 7.42
CA GLY A 234 1.31 9.36 7.89
C GLY A 234 0.89 10.33 6.79
N GLY A 235 1.41 10.17 5.58
CA GLY A 235 1.01 10.92 4.38
C GLY A 235 -0.37 10.56 3.81
N GLY A 236 -0.98 9.46 4.26
CA GLY A 236 -2.19 8.91 3.65
C GLY A 236 -1.93 8.30 2.27
N GLU A 237 -0.75 7.69 2.09
CA GLU A 237 -0.21 7.22 0.81
C GLU A 237 0.29 5.77 0.90
N LEU A 238 -0.40 4.89 1.63
CA LEU A 238 0.03 3.51 1.86
C LEU A 238 -0.12 2.65 0.59
N ASN A 239 0.82 1.74 0.35
CA ASN A 239 0.75 0.73 -0.71
C ASN A 239 0.24 -0.61 -0.17
N PHE A 240 -0.03 -1.59 -1.07
CA PHE A 240 -0.53 -2.92 -0.72
C PHE A 240 0.34 -3.65 0.30
N SER A 241 1.66 -3.69 0.10
CA SER A 241 2.60 -4.40 0.98
C SER A 241 3.57 -3.47 1.69
N SER A 242 3.07 -2.35 2.20
CA SER A 242 3.89 -1.42 2.99
C SER A 242 3.94 -1.85 4.45
N ASP A 243 5.09 -1.58 5.09
CA ASP A 243 5.15 -1.49 6.55
C ASP A 243 4.38 -0.26 7.02
N VAL A 244 3.91 -0.26 8.24
CA VAL A 244 3.38 0.92 8.92
C VAL A 244 4.46 1.47 9.86
N ASP A 245 4.90 2.69 9.58
CA ASP A 245 5.86 3.41 10.41
C ASP A 245 5.10 4.07 11.56
N LEU A 246 5.36 3.66 12.81
CA LEU A 246 4.60 4.12 13.98
C LEU A 246 5.51 4.74 15.04
N ILE A 247 4.96 5.74 15.73
CA ILE A 247 5.54 6.36 16.92
C ILE A 247 4.49 6.29 18.03
N TYR A 248 4.89 5.82 19.22
CA TYR A 248 4.04 5.71 20.38
C TYR A 248 4.32 6.84 21.37
N LEU A 249 3.27 7.53 21.77
CA LEU A 249 3.31 8.69 22.63
C LEU A 249 2.31 8.55 23.78
N TYR A 250 2.72 8.86 25.00
CA TYR A 250 1.83 9.00 26.16
C TYR A 250 1.97 10.39 26.82
N ALA A 251 0.99 10.77 27.67
CA ALA A 251 0.88 12.13 28.11
C ALA A 251 2.03 12.59 29.02
N SER A 252 2.35 11.85 30.07
CA SER A 252 3.36 12.28 31.05
C SER A 252 4.02 11.10 31.79
N ASP A 253 5.27 11.29 32.18
CA ASP A 253 5.99 10.39 33.09
C ASP A 253 5.59 10.59 34.56
N GLN A 254 4.99 11.75 34.88
CA GLN A 254 4.68 12.18 36.26
C GLN A 254 3.32 11.69 36.76
N GLU A 255 2.55 11.01 35.93
CA GLU A 255 1.28 10.43 36.37
C GLU A 255 1.54 9.27 37.31
N GLU A 256 1.61 9.58 38.60
CA GLU A 256 1.54 8.58 39.66
C GLU A 256 0.17 7.92 39.61
N VAL A 257 0.17 6.63 39.73
CA VAL A 257 -1.07 5.86 39.88
C VAL A 257 -1.67 6.18 41.24
N VAL A 258 -2.68 7.02 41.24
CA VAL A 258 -3.38 7.47 42.46
C VAL A 258 -4.33 6.40 43.02
N GLU A 259 -4.33 5.18 42.50
CA GLU A 259 -5.22 4.11 43.01
C GLU A 259 -4.41 2.92 43.50
N GLU A 260 -4.81 2.43 44.68
CA GLU A 260 -4.26 1.27 45.43
C GLU A 260 -4.18 -0.05 44.66
N ALA A 261 -4.73 -0.11 43.44
CA ALA A 261 -4.81 -1.31 42.60
C ALA A 261 -3.72 -1.46 41.53
N ALA A 262 -2.99 -0.40 41.19
CA ALA A 262 -2.02 -0.50 40.09
C ALA A 262 -0.62 -0.84 40.61
N THR A 263 -0.13 -1.99 40.18
CA THR A 263 1.19 -2.53 40.57
C THR A 263 2.36 -2.07 39.70
N ILE A 264 2.13 -1.22 38.68
CA ILE A 264 3.13 -0.79 37.71
C ILE A 264 3.09 0.71 37.43
N SER A 265 4.24 1.32 37.09
CA SER A 265 4.31 2.72 36.68
C SER A 265 3.64 2.98 35.34
N ALA A 266 3.25 4.25 35.05
CA ALA A 266 2.71 4.67 33.76
C ALA A 266 3.65 4.31 32.60
N SER A 267 4.94 4.57 32.75
CA SER A 267 5.97 4.23 31.74
C SER A 267 6.01 2.73 31.44
N GLU A 268 5.94 1.86 32.47
CA GLU A 268 5.94 0.40 32.26
C GLU A 268 4.62 -0.06 31.61
N TYR A 269 3.48 0.49 32.04
CA TYR A 269 2.17 0.20 31.43
C TYR A 269 2.19 0.51 29.95
N PHE A 270 2.62 1.71 29.54
CA PHE A 270 2.65 2.10 28.14
C PHE A 270 3.70 1.32 27.34
N ARG A 271 4.84 0.95 27.93
CA ARG A 271 5.78 0.04 27.26
C ARG A 271 5.16 -1.33 26.95
N ARG A 272 4.39 -1.90 27.90
CA ARG A 272 3.66 -3.16 27.68
C ARG A 272 2.58 -3.00 26.63
N LEU A 273 1.81 -1.91 26.67
CA LEU A 273 0.78 -1.61 25.69
C LEU A 273 1.38 -1.54 24.28
N CYS A 274 2.47 -0.80 24.10
CA CYS A 274 3.15 -0.68 22.80
C CYS A 274 3.65 -2.01 22.26
N ARG A 275 4.27 -2.84 23.10
CA ARG A 275 4.69 -4.20 22.70
C ARG A 275 3.49 -5.05 22.30
N LYS A 276 2.42 -5.03 23.10
CA LYS A 276 1.19 -5.80 22.82
C LYS A 276 0.55 -5.37 21.49
N ILE A 277 0.46 -4.07 21.21
CA ILE A 277 -0.06 -3.54 19.94
C ILE A 277 0.85 -3.95 18.78
N THR A 278 2.18 -3.81 18.93
CA THR A 278 3.14 -4.20 17.89
C THR A 278 3.00 -5.68 17.54
N VAL A 279 2.91 -6.56 18.54
CA VAL A 279 2.69 -8.01 18.34
C VAL A 279 1.33 -8.25 17.69
N ALA A 280 0.25 -7.64 18.20
CA ALA A 280 -1.11 -7.81 17.66
C ALA A 280 -1.20 -7.46 16.16
N LEU A 281 -0.44 -6.45 15.71
CA LEU A 281 -0.38 -6.04 14.30
C LEU A 281 0.53 -6.95 13.46
N SER A 282 1.69 -7.36 13.99
CA SER A 282 2.75 -7.99 13.18
C SER A 282 2.87 -9.50 13.33
N GLU A 283 2.24 -10.12 14.33
CA GLU A 283 2.29 -11.57 14.51
C GLU A 283 1.64 -12.30 13.33
N PHE A 284 2.39 -13.27 12.77
CA PHE A 284 1.92 -14.12 11.69
C PHE A 284 1.23 -15.36 12.27
N THR A 285 -0.03 -15.54 11.93
CA THR A 285 -0.87 -16.68 12.36
C THR A 285 -1.41 -17.43 11.15
N GLY A 286 -2.21 -18.48 11.38
CA GLY A 286 -2.97 -19.14 10.31
C GLY A 286 -3.89 -18.17 9.54
N GLU A 287 -4.28 -17.04 10.15
CA GLU A 287 -5.04 -15.96 9.51
C GLU A 287 -4.14 -14.90 8.82
N GLY A 288 -2.82 -15.07 8.80
CA GLY A 288 -1.84 -14.10 8.34
C GLY A 288 -1.50 -13.06 9.42
N TYR A 289 -1.15 -11.85 9.02
CA TYR A 289 -0.84 -10.70 9.88
C TYR A 289 -1.67 -9.48 9.47
N VAL A 290 -1.75 -8.48 10.37
CA VAL A 290 -2.43 -7.22 10.04
C VAL A 290 -1.47 -6.31 9.27
N TYR A 291 -0.38 -5.87 9.90
CA TYR A 291 0.69 -5.08 9.28
C TYR A 291 2.05 -5.40 9.88
N ARG A 292 3.11 -5.36 9.09
CA ARG A 292 4.48 -5.25 9.60
C ARG A 292 4.66 -3.85 10.18
N VAL A 293 5.16 -3.77 11.42
CA VAL A 293 5.35 -2.50 12.14
C VAL A 293 6.81 -2.09 12.10
N ASP A 294 7.08 -0.88 11.62
CA ASP A 294 8.40 -0.26 11.69
C ASP A 294 8.41 0.86 12.74
N LEU A 295 9.31 0.74 13.71
CA LEU A 295 9.47 1.72 14.79
C LEU A 295 10.79 2.50 14.68
N ARG A 296 11.53 2.37 13.57
CA ARG A 296 12.87 2.97 13.41
C ARG A 296 12.86 4.49 13.25
N LEU A 297 11.71 5.09 12.94
CA LEU A 297 11.57 6.55 12.80
C LEU A 297 11.29 7.27 14.14
N ARG A 298 11.31 6.53 15.27
CA ARG A 298 11.24 7.14 16.61
C ARG A 298 12.60 7.70 17.04
N PRO A 299 12.67 8.55 18.07
CA PRO A 299 13.94 9.04 18.65
C PRO A 299 14.95 7.92 18.89
N GLU A 300 16.22 8.18 18.54
CA GLU A 300 17.33 7.23 18.66
C GLU A 300 17.14 5.91 17.86
N GLY A 301 16.14 5.84 16.99
CA GLY A 301 15.89 4.70 16.12
C GLY A 301 15.69 3.39 16.88
N LYS A 302 16.48 2.36 16.54
CA LYS A 302 16.38 1.04 17.19
C LYS A 302 16.84 1.03 18.65
N ALA A 303 17.76 1.93 19.05
CA ALA A 303 18.30 2.02 20.39
C ALA A 303 17.37 2.73 21.38
N GLY A 304 16.46 3.57 20.87
CA GLY A 304 15.55 4.36 21.68
C GLY A 304 14.41 3.55 22.33
N ASN A 305 13.78 4.15 23.32
CA ASN A 305 12.63 3.58 23.99
C ASN A 305 11.49 3.32 22.99
N ILE A 306 10.68 2.29 23.25
CA ILE A 306 9.54 1.95 22.39
C ILE A 306 8.45 3.04 22.41
N ALA A 307 8.33 3.76 23.51
CA ALA A 307 7.42 4.89 23.72
C ALA A 307 8.08 5.99 24.55
N TYR A 308 7.65 7.21 24.35
CA TYR A 308 8.08 8.39 25.11
C TYR A 308 6.87 9.18 25.60
N SER A 309 7.03 9.87 26.73
CA SER A 309 6.08 10.91 27.13
C SER A 309 6.20 12.14 26.24
N LEU A 310 5.19 13.02 26.26
CA LEU A 310 5.24 14.28 25.52
C LEU A 310 6.47 15.11 25.92
N ASP A 311 6.71 15.25 27.23
CA ASP A 311 7.87 15.96 27.76
C ASP A 311 9.20 15.27 27.38
N GLY A 312 9.21 13.94 27.27
CA GLY A 312 10.35 13.18 26.80
C GLY A 312 10.71 13.48 25.35
N PHE A 313 9.69 13.56 24.48
CA PHE A 313 9.87 13.99 23.10
C PHE A 313 10.36 15.42 22.98
N GLU A 314 9.79 16.34 23.77
CA GLU A 314 10.17 17.76 23.77
C GLU A 314 11.65 17.93 24.12
N ARG A 315 12.10 17.33 25.23
CA ARG A 315 13.52 17.35 25.64
C ARG A 315 14.43 16.77 24.57
N TYR A 316 14.00 15.67 23.92
CA TYR A 316 14.80 15.06 22.87
C TYR A 316 14.95 15.96 21.64
N TYR A 317 13.86 16.51 21.11
CA TYR A 317 13.93 17.36 19.92
C TYR A 317 14.57 18.72 20.18
N GLN A 318 14.52 19.24 21.40
CA GLN A 318 15.25 20.46 21.78
C GLN A 318 16.76 20.26 21.76
N SER A 319 17.27 19.09 22.17
CA SER A 319 18.70 18.85 22.41
C SER A 319 19.39 17.99 21.36
N ARG A 320 18.75 16.95 20.83
CA ARG A 320 19.37 15.89 20.03
C ARG A 320 18.72 15.58 18.69
N GLY A 321 17.59 16.21 18.37
CA GLY A 321 16.86 15.92 17.13
C GLY A 321 17.68 16.23 15.86
N GLU A 322 17.69 15.29 14.91
CA GLU A 322 18.45 15.31 13.66
C GLU A 322 17.63 15.78 12.46
N THR A 323 18.30 16.18 11.36
CA THR A 323 17.66 16.67 10.13
C THR A 323 16.72 15.63 9.51
N TRP A 324 17.08 14.35 9.50
CA TRP A 324 16.24 13.30 8.93
C TRP A 324 14.92 13.11 9.70
N GLU A 325 14.92 13.38 11.04
CA GLU A 325 13.70 13.34 11.85
C GLU A 325 12.75 14.48 11.50
N ARG A 326 13.28 15.65 11.17
CA ARG A 326 12.45 16.76 10.64
C ARG A 326 11.67 16.33 9.41
N LEU A 327 12.35 15.66 8.45
CA LEU A 327 11.72 15.14 7.24
C LEU A 327 10.67 14.05 7.54
N ALA A 328 10.95 13.17 8.50
CA ALA A 328 10.01 12.12 8.89
C ALA A 328 8.74 12.69 9.54
N LEU A 329 8.89 13.71 10.40
CA LEU A 329 7.80 14.34 11.13
C LEU A 329 6.86 15.20 10.26
N LEU A 330 7.28 15.62 9.06
CA LEU A 330 6.41 16.31 8.09
C LEU A 330 5.15 15.49 7.77
N LYS A 331 5.24 14.17 7.82
CA LYS A 331 4.12 13.26 7.56
C LYS A 331 3.47 12.72 8.84
N ALA A 332 3.87 13.21 10.04
CA ALA A 332 3.31 12.70 11.30
C ALA A 332 1.80 12.98 11.41
N TRP A 333 1.03 11.95 11.78
CA TRP A 333 -0.41 12.04 11.92
C TRP A 333 -0.97 11.10 12.99
N PRO A 334 -1.87 11.58 13.90
CA PRO A 334 -2.49 10.73 14.91
C PRO A 334 -3.51 9.78 14.27
N VAL A 335 -3.25 8.47 14.34
CA VAL A 335 -4.10 7.42 13.71
C VAL A 335 -4.96 6.67 14.72
N ALA A 336 -4.53 6.57 15.99
CA ALA A 336 -5.28 5.89 17.04
C ALA A 336 -5.01 6.51 18.43
N GLY A 337 -5.94 6.29 19.37
CA GLY A 337 -5.83 6.79 20.74
C GLY A 337 -6.32 8.21 20.90
N ASP A 338 -5.69 8.98 21.78
CA ASP A 338 -6.07 10.35 22.11
C ASP A 338 -5.62 11.34 21.03
N ARG A 339 -6.59 11.84 20.26
CA ARG A 339 -6.34 12.81 19.19
C ARG A 339 -5.92 14.19 19.72
N ALA A 340 -6.31 14.58 20.94
CA ALA A 340 -5.91 15.85 21.51
C ALA A 340 -4.43 15.81 21.88
N LEU A 341 -3.96 14.73 22.49
CA LEU A 341 -2.54 14.51 22.75
C LEU A 341 -1.73 14.48 21.43
N GLY A 342 -2.26 13.80 20.41
CA GLY A 342 -1.62 13.79 19.08
C GLY A 342 -1.48 15.20 18.48
N ARG A 343 -2.50 16.05 18.58
CA ARG A 343 -2.42 17.45 18.14
C ARG A 343 -1.37 18.25 18.94
N ARG A 344 -1.36 18.09 20.26
CA ARG A 344 -0.33 18.73 21.11
C ARG A 344 1.08 18.35 20.68
N PHE A 345 1.31 17.08 20.35
CA PHE A 345 2.60 16.62 19.81
C PHE A 345 2.94 17.34 18.50
N LEU A 346 2.01 17.40 17.55
CA LEU A 346 2.25 18.09 16.27
C LEU A 346 2.55 19.57 16.47
N GLU A 347 1.91 20.22 17.42
CA GLU A 347 2.17 21.61 17.78
C GLU A 347 3.56 21.79 18.44
N MET A 348 3.91 20.93 19.38
CA MET A 348 5.19 20.92 20.07
C MET A 348 6.36 20.69 19.10
N THR A 349 6.18 19.85 18.07
CA THR A 349 7.25 19.55 17.10
C THR A 349 7.41 20.63 16.01
N ARG A 350 6.47 21.55 15.84
CA ARG A 350 6.55 22.62 14.82
C ARG A 350 7.86 23.42 14.84
N PRO A 351 8.31 23.97 16.00
CA PRO A 351 9.57 24.71 16.04
C PRO A 351 10.76 23.86 15.63
N PHE A 352 10.80 22.59 16.04
CA PHE A 352 11.85 21.68 15.64
C PHE A 352 11.87 21.46 14.12
N ILE A 353 10.69 21.29 13.49
CA ILE A 353 10.58 21.01 12.05
C ILE A 353 10.91 22.24 11.22
N TYR A 354 10.35 23.39 11.56
CA TYR A 354 10.31 24.54 10.66
C TYR A 354 11.19 25.73 11.07
N ASP A 355 11.40 25.97 12.39
CA ASP A 355 12.07 27.20 12.84
C ASP A 355 13.60 27.03 12.93
N ARG A 356 14.11 25.79 12.90
CA ARG A 356 15.55 25.55 12.78
C ARG A 356 16.04 25.91 11.37
N PRO A 357 17.22 26.57 11.23
CA PRO A 357 17.78 26.92 9.94
C PRO A 357 17.86 25.71 9.01
N PHE A 358 17.59 25.93 7.73
CA PHE A 358 17.87 24.99 6.66
C PHE A 358 19.09 25.51 5.90
N ASP A 359 20.25 25.30 6.50
CA ASP A 359 21.55 25.73 6.02
C ASP A 359 22.20 24.71 5.07
N LEU A 360 23.40 25.02 4.62
CA LEU A 360 24.19 24.13 3.74
C LEU A 360 24.42 22.76 4.39
N LYS A 361 24.54 22.68 5.71
CA LYS A 361 24.69 21.41 6.43
C LYS A 361 23.39 20.59 6.35
N ALA A 362 22.24 21.19 6.59
CA ALA A 362 20.95 20.52 6.45
C ALA A 362 20.72 20.02 5.02
N LEU A 363 21.12 20.81 4.00
CA LEU A 363 21.09 20.39 2.61
C LEU A 363 22.03 19.21 2.33
N GLU A 364 23.26 19.25 2.88
CA GLU A 364 24.22 18.13 2.79
C GLU A 364 23.70 16.87 3.50
N ASP A 365 22.99 17.01 4.62
CA ASP A 365 22.35 15.87 5.30
C ASP A 365 21.29 15.21 4.39
N VAL A 366 20.46 16.01 3.69
CA VAL A 366 19.49 15.49 2.71
C VAL A 366 20.19 14.78 1.55
N ARG A 367 21.24 15.37 1.00
CA ARG A 367 22.11 14.73 -0.02
C ARG A 367 22.75 13.45 0.53
N GLY A 368 23.16 13.47 1.79
CA GLY A 368 23.74 12.32 2.51
C GLY A 368 22.76 11.15 2.62
N VAL A 369 21.49 11.42 2.86
CA VAL A 369 20.43 10.39 2.82
C VAL A 369 20.38 9.74 1.44
N LYS A 370 20.39 10.55 0.37
CA LYS A 370 20.42 10.03 -1.02
C LYS A 370 21.67 9.19 -1.30
N ARG A 371 22.85 9.68 -0.95
CA ARG A 371 24.13 8.93 -1.15
C ARG A 371 24.14 7.58 -0.45
N LYS A 372 23.63 7.49 0.80
CA LYS A 372 23.50 6.21 1.53
C LYS A 372 22.55 5.24 0.82
N ILE A 373 21.49 5.76 0.22
CA ILE A 373 20.53 4.97 -0.57
C ILE A 373 21.21 4.42 -1.83
N ASP A 374 21.91 5.28 -2.59
CA ASP A 374 22.58 4.89 -3.83
C ASP A 374 23.66 3.83 -3.59
N GLN A 375 24.42 3.93 -2.49
CA GLN A 375 25.39 2.92 -2.09
C GLN A 375 24.72 1.55 -1.82
N ARG A 376 23.56 1.52 -1.12
CA ARG A 376 22.84 0.28 -0.84
C ARG A 376 22.29 -0.37 -2.11
N ILE A 377 21.81 0.42 -3.07
CA ILE A 377 21.32 -0.06 -4.36
C ILE A 377 22.46 -0.63 -5.20
N SER A 378 23.61 0.05 -5.19
CA SER A 378 24.81 -0.39 -5.93
C SER A 378 25.27 -1.76 -5.48
N LEU A 379 25.27 -2.01 -4.15
CA LEU A 379 25.65 -3.29 -3.57
C LEU A 379 24.70 -4.44 -3.95
N LYS A 380 23.43 -4.14 -4.25
CA LYS A 380 22.41 -5.15 -4.60
C LYS A 380 22.27 -5.38 -6.11
N GLN A 381 23.13 -4.82 -6.96
CA GLN A 381 23.06 -4.88 -8.43
C GLN A 381 21.70 -4.43 -9.02
N GLN A 382 20.90 -3.65 -8.31
CA GLN A 382 19.58 -3.19 -8.73
C GLN A 382 19.61 -1.78 -9.35
N ARG A 383 20.76 -1.34 -9.88
CA ARG A 383 20.89 -0.03 -10.55
C ARG A 383 19.93 0.04 -11.74
N GLY A 384 19.12 1.08 -11.79
CA GLY A 384 18.34 1.46 -12.96
C GLY A 384 16.90 0.96 -13.01
N ARG A 385 16.43 0.10 -12.07
CA ARG A 385 15.06 -0.44 -12.12
C ARG A 385 14.28 -0.36 -10.80
N ASN A 386 14.85 0.25 -9.78
CA ASN A 386 14.17 0.43 -8.50
C ASN A 386 13.32 1.70 -8.53
N VAL A 387 11.99 1.54 -8.58
CA VAL A 387 11.02 2.65 -8.72
C VAL A 387 11.00 3.59 -7.51
N LYS A 388 11.43 3.11 -6.34
CA LYS A 388 11.43 3.90 -5.10
C LYS A 388 12.75 4.62 -4.87
N LEU A 389 13.86 3.89 -4.96
CA LEU A 389 15.17 4.33 -4.53
C LEU A 389 16.15 4.63 -5.69
N GLY A 390 15.81 4.22 -6.93
CA GLY A 390 16.62 4.50 -8.12
C GLY A 390 16.70 6.00 -8.42
N ALA A 391 17.62 6.38 -9.29
CA ALA A 391 17.70 7.75 -9.80
C ALA A 391 16.37 8.15 -10.46
N GLY A 392 15.83 9.29 -10.09
CA GLY A 392 14.50 9.75 -10.52
C GLY A 392 13.33 8.97 -9.92
N GLY A 393 13.56 8.17 -8.87
CA GLY A 393 12.52 7.38 -8.21
C GLY A 393 11.66 8.21 -7.24
N ILE A 394 10.66 7.54 -6.65
CA ILE A 394 9.69 8.15 -5.72
C ILE A 394 10.39 8.93 -4.60
N ARG A 395 11.52 8.43 -4.08
CA ARG A 395 12.24 9.06 -2.98
C ARG A 395 12.82 10.42 -3.33
N GLU A 396 13.26 10.64 -4.56
CA GLU A 396 13.75 11.97 -5.00
C GLU A 396 12.61 12.99 -5.02
N ILE A 397 11.43 12.60 -5.52
CA ILE A 397 10.24 13.49 -5.49
C ILE A 397 9.87 13.84 -4.04
N GLU A 398 9.84 12.84 -3.14
CA GLU A 398 9.56 13.08 -1.72
C GLU A 398 10.61 14.01 -1.08
N LEU A 399 11.89 13.84 -1.39
CA LEU A 399 12.97 14.69 -0.85
C LEU A 399 12.88 16.12 -1.36
N ILE A 400 12.53 16.35 -2.64
CA ILE A 400 12.27 17.69 -3.18
C ILE A 400 11.17 18.38 -2.36
N VAL A 401 10.02 17.74 -2.23
CA VAL A 401 8.88 18.30 -1.49
C VAL A 401 9.25 18.60 -0.03
N GLN A 402 9.86 17.64 0.64
CA GLN A 402 10.23 17.75 2.06
C GLN A 402 11.27 18.85 2.31
N ALA A 403 12.25 19.02 1.42
CA ALA A 403 13.25 20.08 1.53
C ALA A 403 12.59 21.47 1.44
N PHE A 404 11.71 21.69 0.46
CA PHE A 404 10.96 22.95 0.37
C PHE A 404 10.08 23.18 1.59
N GLN A 405 9.39 22.16 2.09
CA GLN A 405 8.54 22.28 3.27
C GLN A 405 9.33 22.67 4.52
N VAL A 406 10.49 22.05 4.76
CA VAL A 406 11.34 22.36 5.92
C VAL A 406 11.96 23.75 5.79
N CYS A 407 12.36 24.15 4.60
CA CYS A 407 12.98 25.46 4.34
C CYS A 407 12.00 26.64 4.49
N HIS A 408 10.83 26.50 3.86
CA HIS A 408 9.88 27.62 3.72
C HIS A 408 8.66 27.53 4.65
N GLY A 409 8.45 26.37 5.28
CA GLY A 409 7.23 26.10 6.07
C GLY A 409 7.06 27.00 7.29
N ALA A 410 8.12 27.59 7.86
CA ALA A 410 8.00 28.55 8.93
C ALA A 410 7.18 29.78 8.50
N ARG A 411 7.52 30.33 7.33
CA ARG A 411 6.92 31.57 6.77
C ARG A 411 5.66 31.31 5.95
N THR A 412 5.54 30.10 5.37
CA THR A 412 4.47 29.71 4.45
C THR A 412 3.72 28.48 4.98
N PRO A 413 2.81 28.65 5.98
CA PRO A 413 2.08 27.52 6.58
C PRO A 413 1.25 26.70 5.59
N GLN A 414 0.88 27.28 4.46
CA GLN A 414 0.08 26.64 3.40
C GLN A 414 0.75 25.40 2.80
N ILE A 415 2.09 25.34 2.81
CA ILE A 415 2.83 24.20 2.28
C ILE A 415 3.02 23.06 3.31
N ARG A 416 2.54 23.22 4.55
CA ARG A 416 2.65 22.21 5.61
C ARG A 416 1.64 21.08 5.38
N GLU A 417 1.71 20.44 4.23
CA GLU A 417 0.80 19.37 3.82
C GLU A 417 1.52 18.01 3.89
N ARG A 418 0.90 17.02 4.53
CA ARG A 418 1.52 15.71 4.75
C ARG A 418 1.48 14.79 3.50
N ASN A 419 0.51 15.00 2.61
CA ASN A 419 0.37 14.23 1.37
C ASN A 419 1.26 14.83 0.28
N THR A 420 2.06 14.02 -0.40
CA THR A 420 3.07 14.48 -1.37
C THR A 420 2.46 15.24 -2.55
N LEU A 421 1.37 14.75 -3.13
CA LEU A 421 0.73 15.41 -4.28
C LEU A 421 0.08 16.75 -3.88
N LYS A 422 -0.59 16.78 -2.73
CA LYS A 422 -1.15 18.04 -2.21
C LYS A 422 -0.07 19.04 -1.87
N ALA A 423 1.05 18.57 -1.30
CA ALA A 423 2.20 19.43 -1.01
C ALA A 423 2.82 20.00 -2.29
N LEU A 424 2.95 19.21 -3.38
CA LEU A 424 3.39 19.70 -4.70
C LEU A 424 2.47 20.80 -5.21
N GLY A 425 1.16 20.60 -5.13
CA GLY A 425 0.18 21.64 -5.49
C GLY A 425 0.35 22.93 -4.67
N ALA A 426 0.50 22.78 -3.35
CA ALA A 426 0.71 23.93 -2.46
C ALA A 426 2.04 24.66 -2.75
N LEU A 427 3.12 23.94 -3.08
CA LEU A 427 4.40 24.55 -3.47
C LEU A 427 4.27 25.35 -4.78
N ARG A 428 3.54 24.83 -5.77
CA ARG A 428 3.23 25.56 -7.00
C ARG A 428 2.42 26.82 -6.72
N ASP A 429 1.37 26.73 -5.91
CA ASP A 429 0.49 27.83 -5.58
C ASP A 429 1.22 28.97 -4.82
N GLN A 430 2.34 28.65 -4.16
CA GLN A 430 3.25 29.59 -3.52
C GLN A 430 4.46 29.96 -4.40
N SER A 431 4.47 29.59 -5.68
CA SER A 431 5.54 29.87 -6.65
C SER A 431 6.93 29.37 -6.22
N LEU A 432 7.01 28.35 -5.36
CA LEU A 432 8.25 27.73 -4.92
C LEU A 432 8.77 26.70 -5.93
N VAL A 433 7.86 26.10 -6.69
CA VAL A 433 8.14 25.29 -7.86
C VAL A 433 7.35 25.82 -9.05
N SER A 434 7.86 25.70 -10.25
CA SER A 434 7.14 26.14 -11.46
C SER A 434 5.95 25.22 -11.75
N ALA A 435 5.00 25.70 -12.56
CA ALA A 435 3.87 24.88 -13.01
C ALA A 435 4.33 23.63 -13.78
N GLU A 436 5.35 23.75 -14.63
CA GLU A 436 5.93 22.67 -15.40
C GLU A 436 6.61 21.62 -14.52
N GLU A 437 7.41 22.06 -13.52
CA GLU A 437 8.04 21.17 -12.55
C GLU A 437 6.97 20.42 -11.72
N CYS A 438 5.96 21.14 -11.24
CA CYS A 438 4.87 20.54 -10.48
C CYS A 438 4.13 19.46 -11.29
N GLU A 439 3.80 19.74 -12.54
CA GLU A 439 3.12 18.79 -13.42
C GLU A 439 4.01 17.56 -13.70
N THR A 440 5.28 17.78 -14.04
CA THR A 440 6.26 16.71 -14.31
C THR A 440 6.43 15.80 -13.09
N LEU A 441 6.62 16.38 -11.89
CA LEU A 441 6.78 15.62 -10.64
C LEU A 441 5.49 14.88 -10.26
N THR A 442 4.33 15.50 -10.48
CA THR A 442 3.02 14.89 -10.21
C THR A 442 2.79 13.67 -11.11
N GLN A 443 2.96 13.82 -12.42
CA GLN A 443 2.80 12.72 -13.38
C GLN A 443 3.77 11.57 -13.08
N ALA A 444 5.02 11.88 -12.80
CA ALA A 444 6.03 10.88 -12.44
C ALA A 444 5.69 10.19 -11.12
N TYR A 445 5.25 10.94 -10.10
CA TYR A 445 4.86 10.36 -8.81
C TYR A 445 3.70 9.38 -8.96
N VAL A 446 2.61 9.78 -9.63
CA VAL A 446 1.44 8.92 -9.87
C VAL A 446 1.84 7.66 -10.65
N PHE A 447 2.61 7.81 -11.72
CA PHE A 447 3.11 6.68 -12.52
C PHE A 447 3.95 5.71 -11.67
N LEU A 448 4.95 6.22 -10.95
CA LEU A 448 5.84 5.37 -10.16
C LEU A 448 5.12 4.69 -8.99
N ARG A 449 4.10 5.35 -8.40
CA ARG A 449 3.26 4.76 -7.35
C ARG A 449 2.33 3.69 -7.90
N ASP A 450 1.81 3.85 -9.13
CA ASP A 450 1.04 2.80 -9.80
C ASP A 450 1.91 1.57 -10.08
N VAL A 451 3.12 1.79 -10.62
CA VAL A 451 4.09 0.70 -10.82
C VAL A 451 4.41 -0.01 -9.50
N GLU A 452 4.70 0.74 -8.43
CA GLU A 452 4.98 0.17 -7.10
C GLU A 452 3.80 -0.68 -6.60
N ASN A 453 2.57 -0.21 -6.75
CA ASN A 453 1.37 -0.96 -6.38
C ASN A 453 1.23 -2.26 -7.18
N LYS A 454 1.40 -2.22 -8.51
CA LYS A 454 1.31 -3.42 -9.37
C LYS A 454 2.40 -4.44 -9.08
N LEU A 455 3.56 -4.02 -8.60
CA LEU A 455 4.62 -4.92 -8.16
C LEU A 455 4.26 -5.58 -6.81
N GLN A 456 3.74 -4.81 -5.86
CA GLN A 456 3.46 -5.29 -4.50
C GLN A 456 2.22 -6.17 -4.39
N MET A 457 1.19 -5.90 -5.21
CA MET A 457 -0.06 -6.66 -5.17
C MET A 457 0.08 -8.12 -5.64
N VAL A 458 1.19 -8.48 -6.33
CA VAL A 458 1.37 -9.82 -6.88
C VAL A 458 1.41 -10.85 -5.75
N ASN A 459 2.30 -10.70 -4.78
CA ASN A 459 2.56 -11.68 -3.72
C ASN A 459 2.54 -11.07 -2.30
N ASP A 460 1.92 -9.92 -2.09
CA ASP A 460 2.00 -9.14 -0.84
C ASP A 460 3.46 -8.97 -0.36
N ALA A 461 4.37 -8.74 -1.31
CA ALA A 461 5.81 -8.64 -1.05
C ALA A 461 6.30 -7.20 -1.17
N GLN A 462 7.22 -6.79 -0.28
CA GLN A 462 7.89 -5.48 -0.37
C GLN A 462 8.91 -5.45 -1.52
N THR A 463 8.43 -5.42 -2.74
CA THR A 463 9.28 -5.25 -3.93
C THR A 463 9.14 -3.85 -4.49
N HIS A 464 10.25 -3.30 -4.96
CA HIS A 464 10.33 -1.96 -5.56
C HIS A 464 11.09 -1.98 -6.89
N SER A 465 11.48 -3.15 -7.39
CA SER A 465 12.25 -3.28 -8.61
C SER A 465 11.41 -3.90 -9.71
N LEU A 466 11.39 -3.27 -10.88
CA LEU A 466 10.82 -3.85 -12.07
C LEU A 466 11.53 -5.17 -12.40
N PRO A 467 10.81 -6.19 -12.88
CA PRO A 467 11.43 -7.40 -13.42
C PRO A 467 12.43 -7.08 -14.53
N ILE A 468 13.45 -7.93 -14.68
CA ILE A 468 14.53 -7.66 -15.63
C ILE A 468 14.04 -7.80 -17.07
N GLU A 469 13.33 -8.87 -17.38
CA GLU A 469 12.84 -9.21 -18.72
C GLU A 469 11.82 -10.34 -18.66
N GLY A 470 11.33 -10.77 -19.82
CA GLY A 470 10.51 -11.95 -19.96
C GLY A 470 9.05 -11.76 -19.51
N GLN A 471 8.45 -12.87 -19.09
CA GLN A 471 7.03 -12.95 -18.80
C GLN A 471 6.59 -12.06 -17.63
N GLU A 472 7.41 -11.96 -16.58
CA GLU A 472 7.09 -11.14 -15.41
C GLU A 472 7.02 -9.65 -15.75
N LEU A 473 7.94 -9.14 -16.60
CA LEU A 473 7.92 -7.76 -17.05
C LEU A 473 6.70 -7.50 -17.95
N ALA A 474 6.38 -8.41 -18.85
CA ALA A 474 5.20 -8.31 -19.71
C ALA A 474 3.91 -8.34 -18.89
N ALA A 475 3.80 -9.22 -17.90
CA ALA A 475 2.66 -9.27 -17.00
C ALA A 475 2.54 -7.99 -16.15
N CYS A 476 3.66 -7.43 -15.67
CA CYS A 476 3.68 -6.13 -14.99
C CYS A 476 3.17 -5.02 -15.92
N ALA A 477 3.61 -4.96 -17.16
CA ALA A 477 3.14 -4.00 -18.15
C ALA A 477 1.64 -4.14 -18.41
N ARG A 478 1.13 -5.36 -18.57
CA ARG A 478 -0.32 -5.60 -18.77
C ARG A 478 -1.16 -5.22 -17.55
N ARG A 479 -0.68 -5.40 -16.31
CA ARG A 479 -1.34 -4.86 -15.09
C ARG A 479 -1.45 -3.33 -15.14
N LEU A 480 -0.48 -2.67 -15.76
CA LEU A 480 -0.45 -1.22 -16.00
C LEU A 480 -1.21 -0.81 -17.28
N ARG A 481 -1.89 -1.75 -17.95
CA ARG A 481 -2.68 -1.55 -19.18
C ARG A 481 -1.86 -1.25 -20.44
N TYR A 482 -0.58 -1.54 -20.44
CA TYR A 482 0.16 -1.61 -21.70
C TYR A 482 -0.25 -2.87 -22.47
N SER A 483 -0.40 -2.73 -23.77
CA SER A 483 -0.72 -3.83 -24.69
C SER A 483 0.25 -3.82 -25.86
N ASP A 484 0.40 -4.98 -26.48
CA ASP A 484 1.20 -5.09 -27.71
C ASP A 484 0.47 -4.36 -28.84
N ASN A 485 1.16 -3.43 -29.51
CA ASN A 485 0.63 -2.59 -30.58
C ASN A 485 1.74 -2.09 -31.51
N GLU A 486 1.43 -1.19 -32.43
CA GLU A 486 2.39 -0.59 -33.39
C GLU A 486 3.56 0.15 -32.70
N LEU A 487 3.38 0.62 -31.45
CA LEU A 487 4.42 1.29 -30.67
C LEU A 487 5.43 0.32 -30.03
N GLY A 488 5.18 -0.98 -30.15
CA GLY A 488 6.01 -2.07 -29.60
C GLY A 488 5.26 -2.98 -28.64
N ASP A 489 5.99 -3.94 -28.09
CA ASP A 489 5.44 -4.79 -27.04
C ASP A 489 5.18 -4.02 -25.73
N ALA A 490 4.25 -4.50 -24.92
CA ALA A 490 3.83 -3.87 -23.66
C ALA A 490 5.01 -3.61 -22.71
N ALA A 491 5.97 -4.53 -22.64
CA ALA A 491 7.14 -4.41 -21.78
C ALA A 491 8.05 -3.26 -22.22
N LYS A 492 8.29 -3.10 -23.53
CA LYS A 492 9.12 -2.00 -24.07
C LYS A 492 8.44 -0.65 -23.86
N GLN A 493 7.12 -0.58 -24.02
CA GLN A 493 6.36 0.65 -23.77
C GLN A 493 6.48 1.07 -22.29
N LEU A 494 6.28 0.14 -21.35
CA LEU A 494 6.46 0.39 -19.91
C LEU A 494 7.88 0.89 -19.61
N LEU A 495 8.93 0.26 -20.14
CA LEU A 495 10.31 0.65 -19.87
C LEU A 495 10.62 2.04 -20.43
N ARG A 496 10.08 2.41 -21.60
CA ARG A 496 10.23 3.75 -22.20
C ARG A 496 9.61 4.82 -21.29
N ASP A 497 8.39 4.59 -20.82
CA ASP A 497 7.72 5.54 -19.92
C ASP A 497 8.42 5.63 -18.56
N TYR A 498 8.85 4.50 -18.01
CA TYR A 498 9.65 4.47 -16.78
C TYR A 498 10.93 5.31 -16.93
N GLN A 499 11.68 5.12 -18.01
CA GLN A 499 12.91 5.88 -18.27
C GLN A 499 12.63 7.37 -18.46
N ARG A 500 11.57 7.72 -19.19
CA ARG A 500 11.17 9.12 -19.40
C ARG A 500 10.89 9.80 -18.06
N HIS A 501 10.01 9.24 -17.22
CA HIS A 501 9.64 9.83 -15.94
C HIS A 501 10.84 9.93 -14.99
N THR A 502 11.62 8.86 -14.85
CA THR A 502 12.78 8.87 -13.96
C THR A 502 13.86 9.83 -14.40
N SER A 503 14.13 9.95 -15.70
CA SER A 503 15.12 10.93 -16.23
C SER A 503 14.68 12.37 -15.97
N GLN A 504 13.39 12.67 -16.15
CA GLN A 504 12.85 14.01 -15.87
C GLN A 504 12.93 14.38 -14.38
N VAL A 505 12.54 13.46 -13.50
CA VAL A 505 12.64 13.67 -12.04
C VAL A 505 14.08 13.87 -11.60
N ASN A 506 14.99 13.01 -12.06
CA ASN A 506 16.41 13.12 -11.70
C ASN A 506 17.02 14.46 -12.18
N ARG A 507 16.68 14.93 -13.39
CA ARG A 507 17.10 16.25 -13.87
C ARG A 507 16.64 17.35 -12.91
N ILE A 508 15.34 17.38 -12.55
CA ILE A 508 14.81 18.39 -11.62
C ILE A 508 15.49 18.28 -10.24
N PHE A 509 15.72 17.07 -9.75
CA PHE A 509 16.42 16.83 -8.50
C PHE A 509 17.84 17.41 -8.52
N GLU A 510 18.62 17.12 -9.57
CA GLU A 510 19.96 17.63 -9.71
C GLU A 510 19.99 19.16 -9.86
N GLU A 511 19.08 19.75 -10.64
CA GLU A 511 18.95 21.20 -10.77
C GLU A 511 18.66 21.91 -9.43
N ILE A 512 17.83 21.29 -8.57
CA ILE A 512 17.49 21.84 -7.27
C ILE A 512 18.63 21.68 -6.26
N PHE A 513 19.31 20.52 -6.26
CA PHE A 513 20.25 20.17 -5.20
C PHE A 513 21.73 20.35 -5.56
N SER A 514 22.14 20.39 -6.84
CA SER A 514 23.57 20.39 -7.28
C SER A 514 24.11 21.78 -7.63
N GLY A 515 23.29 22.83 -7.63
CA GLY A 515 23.73 24.21 -7.89
C GLY A 515 24.70 24.73 -6.81
N ALA A 516 25.74 25.52 -7.22
CA ALA A 516 26.78 26.07 -6.34
C ALA A 516 26.21 27.02 -5.25
N GLU A 517 25.07 27.64 -5.52
CA GLU A 517 24.22 28.32 -4.53
C GLU A 517 22.78 27.89 -4.75
N PRO A 518 22.17 27.17 -3.80
CA PRO A 518 20.76 26.79 -3.94
C PRO A 518 19.89 28.02 -3.67
N ARG A 519 19.79 28.95 -4.66
CA ARG A 519 19.00 30.19 -4.55
C ARG A 519 17.56 29.95 -4.11
N ARG A 520 17.00 28.75 -4.36
CA ARG A 520 15.65 28.36 -3.96
C ARG A 520 15.53 28.05 -2.46
N PHE A 521 16.65 27.82 -1.76
CA PHE A 521 16.72 27.61 -0.32
C PHE A 521 17.33 28.79 0.44
N SER A 522 17.73 29.88 -0.24
CA SER A 522 18.24 31.07 0.42
C SER A 522 17.10 31.87 1.06
N GLN A 523 17.29 32.30 2.29
CA GLN A 523 16.31 33.11 3.04
C GLN A 523 16.06 34.49 2.40
N SER A 524 16.91 34.94 1.45
CA SER A 524 16.87 36.25 0.81
C SER A 524 15.83 36.42 -0.32
N THR A 525 15.26 35.34 -0.84
CA THR A 525 14.32 35.43 -1.97
C THR A 525 12.91 35.90 -1.60
N CYS A 526 12.63 36.15 -0.31
CA CYS A 526 11.32 36.63 0.18
C CYS A 526 11.26 38.15 0.40
N GLN A 527 12.26 38.94 -0.01
CA GLN A 527 12.24 40.41 0.15
C GLN A 527 11.83 41.20 -1.10
N LEU A 528 11.47 40.55 -2.21
CA LEU A 528 11.01 41.26 -3.43
C LEU A 528 9.51 41.01 -3.68
N GLY A 529 8.69 41.64 -2.85
CA GLY A 529 7.23 41.62 -2.98
C GLY A 529 6.56 42.59 -2.03
N GLY A 530 7.08 43.83 -1.94
CA GLY A 530 6.51 44.86 -1.11
C GLY A 530 7.05 46.24 -1.54
N GLU A 531 6.54 46.76 -2.64
CA GLU A 531 6.36 48.16 -2.95
C GLU A 531 5.01 48.33 -3.64
#